data_9a9716424b59b8622d5a949c8f14ccfa
#
_entry.id   9a9716424b59b8622d5a949c8f14ccfa
#
_cell.length_a   1.000
_cell.length_b   1.000
_cell.length_c   1.000
_cell.angle_alpha   90.00
_cell.angle_beta   90.00
_cell.angle_gamma   90.00
#
_symmetry.space_group_name_H-M   'P 1'
#
loop_
_entity.id
_entity.type
_entity.pdbx_description
1 polymer ?
#
loop_
_entity_poly.entity_id
_entity_poly.type
_entity_poly.pdbx_seq_one_letter_code
_entity_poly.pdbx_strand_id
1 'polypeptide(L)'
;MCIRTAKNVDVSAILEVAHATPWEKDEYLRRQIGLGHVEILCEGDSVVAFIAWNAEFFSKPFVWLVVVRPDRREQGIAGRLFAAVEARCAGLRLYSSTNRSNVAMHRLFVRRGYRRAGELELDPGDSEAFYCIDL
;
A
#
# COMPACT_ATOMS: atom_id res chain seq x y z
N MET A 1 -16.30 -0.04 9.97
CA MET A 1 -15.24 0.25 8.99
C MET A 1 -15.40 -0.64 7.77
N CYS A 2 -15.30 -0.07 6.59
CA CYS A 2 -15.39 -0.84 5.35
C CYS A 2 -14.28 -0.50 4.38
N ILE A 3 -13.95 -1.45 3.50
CA ILE A 3 -12.97 -1.28 2.44
C ILE A 3 -13.71 -1.24 1.11
N ARG A 4 -13.35 -0.29 0.26
CA ARG A 4 -13.88 -0.19 -1.10
C ARG A 4 -12.87 0.46 -2.03
N THR A 5 -13.07 0.30 -3.32
CA THR A 5 -12.25 0.98 -4.31
C THR A 5 -12.53 2.49 -4.28
N ALA A 6 -11.46 3.28 -4.31
CA ALA A 6 -11.56 4.73 -4.33
C ALA A 6 -12.11 5.22 -5.67
N LYS A 7 -12.83 6.33 -5.61
CA LYS A 7 -13.39 7.06 -6.75
C LYS A 7 -12.87 8.49 -6.76
N ASN A 8 -13.14 9.21 -7.83
CA ASN A 8 -12.69 10.61 -7.95
C ASN A 8 -13.16 11.51 -6.79
N VAL A 9 -14.33 11.23 -6.23
CA VAL A 9 -14.84 12.01 -5.09
C VAL A 9 -13.98 11.82 -3.82
N ASP A 10 -13.18 10.77 -3.77
CA ASP A 10 -12.34 10.45 -2.61
C ASP A 10 -10.95 11.10 -2.68
N VAL A 11 -10.60 11.73 -3.80
CA VAL A 11 -9.24 12.25 -4.03
C VAL A 11 -8.77 13.15 -2.90
N SER A 12 -9.55 14.16 -2.54
CA SER A 12 -9.14 15.12 -1.51
C SER A 12 -8.88 14.44 -0.16
N ALA A 13 -9.73 13.51 0.24
CA ALA A 13 -9.58 12.79 1.49
C ALA A 13 -8.36 11.87 1.48
N ILE A 14 -8.10 11.22 0.36
CA ILE A 14 -6.91 10.36 0.20
C ILE A 14 -5.63 11.19 0.28
N LEU A 15 -5.58 12.33 -0.42
CA LEU A 15 -4.42 13.21 -0.40
C LEU A 15 -4.15 13.75 1.01
N GLU A 16 -5.20 14.05 1.76
CA GLU A 16 -5.05 14.48 3.15
C GLU A 16 -4.37 13.39 4.01
N VAL A 17 -4.79 12.13 3.85
CA VAL A 17 -4.14 11.01 4.54
C VAL A 17 -2.69 10.85 4.06
N ALA A 18 -2.46 10.98 2.75
CA ALA A 18 -1.12 10.86 2.17
C ALA A 18 -0.15 11.92 2.68
N HIS A 19 -0.63 13.12 2.99
CA HIS A 19 0.19 14.21 3.50
C HIS A 19 0.74 13.95 4.90
N ALA A 20 0.32 12.89 5.57
CA ALA A 20 0.97 12.42 6.79
C ALA A 20 2.37 11.85 6.52
N THR A 21 2.71 11.60 5.26
CA THR A 21 4.03 11.14 4.83
C THR A 21 4.83 12.31 4.26
N PRO A 22 6.18 12.27 4.32
CA PRO A 22 7.01 13.40 3.87
C PRO A 22 7.17 13.52 2.35
N TRP A 23 6.59 12.60 1.56
CA TRP A 23 6.77 12.60 0.11
C TRP A 23 5.59 13.22 -0.62
N GLU A 24 5.88 13.97 -1.67
CA GLU A 24 4.88 14.47 -2.60
C GLU A 24 4.48 13.34 -3.57
N LYS A 25 3.18 13.00 -3.59
CA LYS A 25 2.66 11.89 -4.39
C LYS A 25 1.32 12.21 -5.05
N ASP A 26 0.91 13.47 -5.02
CA ASP A 26 -0.44 13.84 -5.41
C ASP A 26 -0.77 13.43 -6.84
N GLU A 27 0.12 13.71 -7.79
CA GLU A 27 -0.09 13.35 -9.19
C GLU A 27 -0.17 11.83 -9.39
N TYR A 28 0.74 11.10 -8.77
CA TYR A 28 0.72 9.64 -8.80
C TYR A 28 -0.60 9.08 -8.28
N LEU A 29 -1.04 9.55 -7.11
CA LEU A 29 -2.27 9.08 -6.48
C LEU A 29 -3.51 9.43 -7.32
N ARG A 30 -3.58 10.62 -7.88
CA ARG A 30 -4.69 10.99 -8.77
C ARG A 30 -4.81 10.03 -9.93
N ARG A 31 -3.68 9.67 -10.53
CA ARG A 31 -3.64 8.72 -11.65
C ARG A 31 -4.10 7.34 -11.21
N GLN A 32 -3.59 6.82 -10.09
CA GLN A 32 -3.95 5.48 -9.62
C GLN A 32 -5.43 5.40 -9.20
N ILE A 33 -5.95 6.46 -8.61
CA ILE A 33 -7.38 6.53 -8.27
C ILE A 33 -8.23 6.45 -9.56
N GLY A 34 -7.85 7.21 -10.57
CA GLY A 34 -8.55 7.19 -11.87
C GLY A 34 -8.52 5.84 -12.55
N LEU A 35 -7.48 5.05 -12.33
CA LEU A 35 -7.33 3.70 -12.89
C LEU A 35 -8.00 2.61 -12.05
N GLY A 36 -8.58 2.94 -10.91
CA GLY A 36 -9.21 1.97 -10.02
C GLY A 36 -8.21 1.14 -9.20
N HIS A 37 -7.01 1.66 -9.00
CA HIS A 37 -5.91 0.96 -8.32
C HIS A 37 -5.64 1.46 -6.91
N VAL A 38 -6.63 2.06 -6.27
CA VAL A 38 -6.53 2.47 -4.87
C VAL A 38 -7.72 1.92 -4.10
N GLU A 39 -7.44 1.19 -3.03
CA GLU A 39 -8.45 0.75 -2.09
C GLU A 39 -8.37 1.64 -0.85
N ILE A 40 -9.52 1.98 -0.30
CA ILE A 40 -9.60 2.80 0.90
C ILE A 40 -10.34 2.09 2.01
N LEU A 41 -9.95 2.38 3.24
CA LEU A 41 -10.70 1.97 4.42
C LEU A 41 -11.40 3.19 4.99
N CYS A 42 -12.71 3.11 5.08
CA CYS A 42 -13.56 4.18 5.58
C CYS A 42 -14.14 3.84 6.94
N GLU A 43 -14.24 4.86 7.79
CA GLU A 43 -15.02 4.82 9.01
C GLU A 43 -16.11 5.89 8.86
N GLY A 44 -17.34 5.46 8.59
CA GLY A 44 -18.39 6.37 8.14
C GLY A 44 -17.99 7.04 6.83
N ASP A 45 -18.02 8.35 6.78
CA ASP A 45 -17.62 9.14 5.60
C ASP A 45 -16.13 9.51 5.59
N SER A 46 -15.38 9.08 6.61
CA SER A 46 -13.97 9.44 6.75
C SER A 46 -13.06 8.37 6.16
N VAL A 47 -12.13 8.77 5.31
CA VAL A 47 -11.05 7.89 4.84
C VAL A 47 -9.98 7.86 5.92
N VAL A 48 -9.70 6.68 6.46
CA VAL A 48 -8.69 6.52 7.51
C VAL A 48 -7.39 5.90 7.01
N ALA A 49 -7.42 5.24 5.87
CA ALA A 49 -6.25 4.60 5.28
C ALA A 49 -6.48 4.29 3.81
N PHE A 50 -5.39 4.10 3.06
CA PHE A 50 -5.47 3.67 1.69
C PHE A 50 -4.27 2.82 1.31
N ILE A 51 -4.42 2.07 0.21
CA ILE A 51 -3.37 1.29 -0.42
C ILE A 51 -3.42 1.54 -1.93
N ALA A 52 -2.26 1.83 -2.52
CA ALA A 52 -2.13 2.06 -3.95
C ALA A 52 -1.24 0.99 -4.56
N TRP A 53 -1.68 0.42 -5.67
CA TRP A 53 -0.98 -0.64 -6.38
C TRP A 53 -1.19 -0.49 -7.88
N ASN A 54 -0.32 -1.11 -8.66
CA ASN A 54 -0.52 -1.25 -10.10
C ASN A 54 0.24 -2.48 -10.60
N ALA A 55 0.18 -2.74 -11.91
CA ALA A 55 0.85 -3.87 -12.53
C ALA A 55 2.02 -3.40 -13.42
N GLU A 56 2.74 -2.38 -12.99
CA GLU A 56 3.83 -1.76 -13.76
C GLU A 56 5.23 -2.12 -13.26
N PHE A 57 5.34 -2.93 -12.22
CA PHE A 57 6.63 -3.39 -11.72
C PHE A 57 7.12 -4.57 -12.56
N PHE A 58 7.89 -4.30 -13.61
CA PHE A 58 8.30 -5.33 -14.57
C PHE A 58 7.09 -6.17 -15.06
N SER A 59 5.98 -5.47 -15.36
CA SER A 59 4.70 -6.06 -15.78
C SER A 59 4.06 -6.96 -14.71
N LYS A 60 4.37 -6.75 -13.45
CA LYS A 60 3.82 -7.53 -12.33
C LYS A 60 3.11 -6.62 -11.32
N PRO A 61 2.09 -7.15 -10.61
CA PRO A 61 1.44 -6.38 -9.54
C PRO A 61 2.43 -6.00 -8.44
N PHE A 62 2.34 -4.76 -8.01
CA PHE A 62 3.19 -4.22 -6.95
C PHE A 62 2.40 -3.23 -6.10
N VAL A 63 2.46 -3.38 -4.78
CA VAL A 63 1.92 -2.38 -3.86
C VAL A 63 2.99 -1.31 -3.65
N TRP A 64 2.70 -0.10 -4.12
CA TRP A 64 3.63 1.02 -4.06
C TRP A 64 3.52 1.82 -2.77
N LEU A 65 2.34 1.86 -2.18
CA LEU A 65 2.09 2.77 -1.08
C LEU A 65 0.95 2.26 -0.23
N VAL A 66 1.15 2.20 1.07
CA VAL A 66 0.10 1.97 2.04
C VAL A 66 0.27 3.00 3.16
N VAL A 67 -0.78 3.75 3.44
CA VAL A 67 -0.76 4.79 4.47
C VAL A 67 -1.97 4.66 5.36
N VAL A 68 -1.71 4.60 6.66
CA VAL A 68 -2.75 4.59 7.69
C VAL A 68 -2.63 5.90 8.48
N ARG A 69 -3.74 6.56 8.69
CA ARG A 69 -3.79 7.78 9.48
C ARG A 69 -3.12 7.55 10.83
N PRO A 70 -2.28 8.49 11.34
CA PRO A 70 -1.52 8.25 12.57
C PRO A 70 -2.36 7.84 13.78
N ASP A 71 -3.59 8.38 13.91
CA ASP A 71 -4.50 8.07 15.01
C ASP A 71 -5.21 6.71 14.88
N ARG A 72 -4.97 5.99 13.80
CA ARG A 72 -5.57 4.67 13.53
C ARG A 72 -4.54 3.57 13.35
N ARG A 73 -3.29 3.80 13.67
CA ARG A 73 -2.23 2.79 13.56
C ARG A 73 -2.37 1.72 14.63
N GLU A 74 -1.68 0.59 14.42
CA GLU A 74 -1.66 -0.56 15.33
C GLU A 74 -3.03 -1.24 15.52
N GLN A 75 -3.92 -1.14 14.53
CA GLN A 75 -5.25 -1.75 14.54
C GLN A 75 -5.43 -2.81 13.46
N GLY A 76 -4.35 -3.23 12.79
CA GLY A 76 -4.42 -4.25 11.73
C GLY A 76 -4.97 -3.71 10.40
N ILE A 77 -5.09 -2.40 10.23
CA ILE A 77 -5.70 -1.80 9.04
C ILE A 77 -4.86 -2.06 7.79
N ALA A 78 -3.53 -1.91 7.87
CA ALA A 78 -2.66 -2.18 6.72
C ALA A 78 -2.82 -3.61 6.22
N GLY A 79 -2.91 -4.58 7.13
CA GLY A 79 -3.13 -5.99 6.76
C GLY A 79 -4.45 -6.20 6.04
N ARG A 80 -5.51 -5.52 6.47
CA ARG A 80 -6.81 -5.58 5.78
C ARG A 80 -6.74 -5.00 4.39
N LEU A 81 -6.00 -3.92 4.19
CA LEU A 81 -5.81 -3.32 2.87
C LEU A 81 -5.00 -4.24 1.96
N PHE A 82 -3.94 -4.86 2.47
CA PHE A 82 -3.20 -5.87 1.71
C PHE A 82 -4.09 -7.04 1.30
N ALA A 83 -4.96 -7.51 2.20
CA ALA A 83 -5.91 -8.58 1.87
C ALA A 83 -6.83 -8.20 0.70
N ALA A 84 -7.29 -6.96 0.65
CA ALA A 84 -8.13 -6.48 -0.44
C ALA A 84 -7.40 -6.49 -1.78
N VAL A 85 -6.13 -6.06 -1.81
CA VAL A 85 -5.31 -6.10 -3.03
C VAL A 85 -4.99 -7.55 -3.43
N GLU A 86 -4.66 -8.40 -2.47
CA GLU A 86 -4.37 -9.80 -2.73
C GLU A 86 -5.56 -10.49 -3.40
N ALA A 87 -6.77 -10.19 -2.96
CA ALA A 87 -7.98 -10.76 -3.59
C ALA A 87 -8.12 -10.33 -5.06
N ARG A 88 -7.65 -9.15 -5.41
CA ARG A 88 -7.67 -8.66 -6.80
C ARG A 88 -6.56 -9.26 -7.66
N CYS A 89 -5.54 -9.83 -7.05
CA CYS A 89 -4.38 -10.39 -7.73
C CYS A 89 -4.37 -11.93 -7.68
N ALA A 90 -5.53 -12.57 -7.48
CA ALA A 90 -5.62 -14.02 -7.40
C ALA A 90 -5.01 -14.70 -8.63
N GLY A 91 -4.18 -15.72 -8.42
CA GLY A 91 -3.47 -16.41 -9.48
C GLY A 91 -2.19 -15.72 -9.94
N LEU A 92 -1.85 -14.58 -9.38
CA LEU A 92 -0.66 -13.80 -9.73
C LEU A 92 0.33 -13.74 -8.57
N ARG A 93 1.55 -13.32 -8.87
CA ARG A 93 2.53 -12.99 -7.82
C ARG A 93 2.47 -11.51 -7.55
N LEU A 94 2.25 -11.13 -6.30
CA LEU A 94 2.20 -9.74 -5.85
C LEU A 94 3.52 -9.40 -5.16
N TYR A 95 4.09 -8.25 -5.53
CA TYR A 95 5.29 -7.71 -4.91
C TYR A 95 4.96 -6.48 -4.07
N SER A 96 5.78 -6.22 -3.09
CA SER A 96 5.80 -4.94 -2.36
C SER A 96 7.19 -4.74 -1.77
N SER A 97 7.42 -3.59 -1.16
CA SER A 97 8.71 -3.30 -0.55
C SER A 97 8.55 -2.36 0.64
N THR A 98 9.58 -2.27 1.43
CA THR A 98 9.67 -1.31 2.51
C THR A 98 11.13 -1.03 2.85
N ASN A 99 11.40 0.10 3.49
CA ASN A 99 12.73 0.42 3.98
C ASN A 99 13.20 -0.66 4.96
N ARG A 100 14.49 -0.94 4.93
CA ARG A 100 15.12 -1.92 5.83
C ARG A 100 14.78 -1.65 7.30
N SER A 101 14.68 -0.39 7.70
CA SER A 101 14.42 0.03 9.08
C SER A 101 12.97 -0.10 9.52
N ASN A 102 12.03 -0.32 8.62
CA ASN A 102 10.61 -0.37 8.95
C ASN A 102 10.19 -1.73 9.50
N VAL A 103 10.44 -1.95 10.78
CA VAL A 103 10.20 -3.23 11.46
C VAL A 103 8.72 -3.64 11.39
N ALA A 104 7.80 -2.70 11.54
CA ALA A 104 6.37 -2.99 11.51
C ALA A 104 5.94 -3.59 10.18
N MET A 105 6.45 -3.07 9.06
CA MET A 105 6.13 -3.60 7.73
C MET A 105 6.77 -4.96 7.48
N HIS A 106 8.00 -5.18 7.94
CA HIS A 106 8.62 -6.51 7.84
C HIS A 106 7.79 -7.57 8.56
N ARG A 107 7.32 -7.25 9.75
CA ARG A 107 6.45 -8.16 10.51
C ARG A 107 5.13 -8.42 9.80
N LEU A 108 4.55 -7.39 9.20
CA LEU A 108 3.30 -7.54 8.44
C LEU A 108 3.50 -8.50 7.27
N PHE A 109 4.55 -8.31 6.47
CA PHE A 109 4.83 -9.19 5.34
C PHE A 109 4.98 -10.64 5.79
N VAL A 110 5.75 -10.89 6.85
CA VAL A 110 5.96 -12.25 7.37
C VAL A 110 4.63 -12.86 7.83
N ARG A 111 3.82 -12.12 8.60
CA ARG A 111 2.53 -12.62 9.07
C ARG A 111 1.57 -12.95 7.94
N ARG A 112 1.63 -12.20 6.83
CA ARG A 112 0.77 -12.45 5.68
C ARG A 112 1.30 -13.51 4.73
N GLY A 113 2.46 -14.10 5.03
CA GLY A 113 3.03 -15.18 4.23
C GLY A 113 3.89 -14.72 3.06
N TYR A 114 4.31 -13.45 3.04
CA TYR A 114 5.27 -12.97 2.03
C TYR A 114 6.65 -13.51 2.34
N ARG A 115 7.41 -13.80 1.28
CA ARG A 115 8.82 -14.16 1.39
C ARG A 115 9.70 -13.01 0.93
N ARG A 116 10.92 -12.97 1.45
CA ARG A 116 11.94 -12.01 1.04
C ARG A 116 12.34 -12.29 -0.40
N ALA A 117 12.25 -11.29 -1.28
CA ALA A 117 12.59 -11.43 -2.68
C ALA A 117 13.92 -10.78 -3.05
N GLY A 118 14.39 -9.84 -2.25
CA GLY A 118 15.66 -9.17 -2.49
C GLY A 118 15.80 -7.88 -1.71
N GLU A 119 16.91 -7.20 -1.93
CA GLU A 119 17.21 -5.92 -1.31
C GLU A 119 17.97 -5.07 -2.31
N LEU A 120 17.65 -3.78 -2.35
CA LEU A 120 18.28 -2.85 -3.28
C LEU A 120 18.59 -1.55 -2.55
N GLU A 121 19.83 -1.08 -2.67
CA GLU A 121 20.20 0.23 -2.16
C GLU A 121 19.75 1.30 -3.16
N LEU A 122 18.75 2.07 -2.76
CA LEU A 122 18.24 3.19 -3.57
C LEU A 122 18.84 4.51 -3.13
N ASP A 123 19.03 4.68 -1.82
CA ASP A 123 19.66 5.84 -1.22
C ASP A 123 20.85 5.38 -0.38
N PRO A 124 21.94 6.17 -0.29
CA PRO A 124 23.08 5.80 0.55
C PRO A 124 22.67 5.55 2.00
N GLY A 125 23.02 4.38 2.51
CA GLY A 125 22.78 4.02 3.92
C GLY A 125 21.40 3.51 4.23
N ASP A 126 20.48 3.45 3.27
CA ASP A 126 19.14 2.89 3.46
C ASP A 126 18.78 1.99 2.27
N SER A 127 18.47 0.75 2.56
CA SER A 127 18.09 -0.23 1.55
C SER A 127 16.60 -0.46 1.55
N GLU A 128 16.06 -0.76 0.37
CA GLU A 128 14.68 -1.17 0.18
C GLU A 128 14.63 -2.69 0.13
N ALA A 129 13.87 -3.30 1.02
CA ALA A 129 13.66 -4.74 1.08
C ALA A 129 12.40 -5.10 0.29
N PHE A 130 12.52 -6.03 -0.64
CA PHE A 130 11.44 -6.47 -1.50
C PHE A 130 10.87 -7.81 -1.03
N TYR A 131 9.56 -7.92 -1.09
CA TYR A 131 8.81 -9.11 -0.70
C TYR A 131 7.85 -9.51 -1.82
N CYS A 132 7.49 -10.80 -1.86
CA CYS A 132 6.47 -11.27 -2.78
C CYS A 132 5.67 -12.42 -2.19
N ILE A 133 4.49 -12.62 -2.76
CA ILE A 133 3.60 -13.72 -2.41
C ILE A 133 2.97 -14.26 -3.70
N ASP A 134 2.89 -15.60 -3.79
CA ASP A 134 2.18 -16.27 -4.89
C ASP A 134 0.72 -16.50 -4.45
N LEU A 135 -0.23 -15.96 -5.19
CA LEU A 135 -1.64 -15.94 -4.82
C LEU A 135 -2.49 -16.96 -5.58
#